data_ad7e0ae270687d9e66a0af65f50cb57a
#
_entry.id   ad7e0ae270687d9e66a0af65f50cb57a
#
_cell.length_a   1.000
_cell.length_b   1.000
_cell.length_c   1.000
_cell.angle_alpha   90.00
_cell.angle_beta   90.00
_cell.angle_gamma   90.00
#
_symmetry.space_group_name_H-M   'P 1'
#
loop_
_entity.id
_entity.type
_entity.pdbx_description
1 polymer ?
#
loop_
_entity_poly.entity_id
_entity_poly.type
_entity_poly.pdbx_seq_one_letter_code
_entity_poly.pdbx_strand_id
1 'polypeptide(L)'
;MKRIIYLVCIHLLCSTAAQASNLRQISSREGISNNAILSLAQDKHGFIWVGSCDGLNMWDGERMRLFPNDWGGETPLSGNLIEEIAVTTDSLFWIRTNYGLDLFDPDSKRVERHADFQGMYKIVTRRSNE
;
A
#
# COMPACT_ATOMS: atom_id res chain seq x y z
N MET A 1 12.72 54.12 12.61
CA MET A 1 13.39 53.03 11.90
C MET A 1 13.23 51.64 12.62
N LYS A 2 13.54 51.54 13.91
CA LYS A 2 13.43 50.25 14.64
C LYS A 2 12.03 49.65 14.59
N ARG A 3 10.95 50.41 14.74
CA ARG A 3 9.55 49.95 14.70
C ARG A 3 9.14 49.38 13.34
N ILE A 4 9.68 49.92 12.25
CA ILE A 4 9.41 49.46 10.87
C ILE A 4 10.10 48.14 10.64
N ILE A 5 11.31 47.95 11.17
CA ILE A 5 12.05 46.69 11.06
C ILE A 5 11.31 45.57 11.80
N TYR A 6 10.75 45.82 12.99
CA TYR A 6 9.94 44.85 13.72
C TYR A 6 8.66 44.43 12.98
N LEU A 7 7.97 45.38 12.34
CA LEU A 7 6.78 45.09 11.52
C LEU A 7 7.12 44.28 10.29
N VAL A 8 8.23 44.57 9.64
CA VAL A 8 8.70 43.78 8.48
C VAL A 8 9.14 42.37 8.88
N CYS A 9 9.82 42.21 10.03
CA CYS A 9 10.18 40.89 10.56
C CYS A 9 8.96 40.03 10.93
N ILE A 10 7.93 40.68 11.54
CA ILE A 10 6.68 39.95 11.90
C ILE A 10 5.93 39.52 10.62
N HIS A 11 5.90 40.35 9.58
CA HIS A 11 5.30 39.98 8.30
C HIS A 11 6.06 38.87 7.58
N LEU A 12 7.38 38.86 7.63
CA LEU A 12 8.21 37.78 7.07
C LEU A 12 8.05 36.45 7.84
N LEU A 13 7.85 36.49 9.14
CA LEU A 13 7.60 35.31 9.98
C LEU A 13 6.19 34.72 9.78
N CYS A 14 5.19 35.56 9.48
CA CYS A 14 3.82 35.08 9.20
C CYS A 14 3.64 34.46 7.81
N SER A 15 4.54 34.71 6.86
CA SER A 15 4.42 34.20 5.48
C SER A 15 4.91 32.76 5.30
N THR A 16 5.43 32.10 6.35
CA THR A 16 5.93 30.71 6.26
C THR A 16 4.90 29.64 6.63
N ALA A 17 3.66 29.99 6.87
CA ALA A 17 2.67 29.03 7.35
C ALA A 17 1.45 28.94 6.44
N ALA A 18 1.53 28.15 5.43
CA ALA A 18 0.43 27.32 4.92
C ALA A 18 0.91 26.49 3.73
N GLN A 19 1.73 25.51 3.97
CA GLN A 19 1.74 24.37 3.05
C GLN A 19 0.44 23.62 3.29
N ALA A 20 -0.58 23.95 2.51
CA ALA A 20 -1.78 23.15 2.43
C ALA A 20 -1.33 21.78 1.90
N SER A 21 -1.28 20.78 2.77
CA SER A 21 -1.10 19.41 2.34
C SER A 21 -2.31 19.08 1.48
N ASN A 22 -2.11 18.85 0.18
CA ASN A 22 -3.15 18.36 -0.72
C ASN A 22 -3.47 16.92 -0.33
N LEU A 23 -4.33 16.74 0.67
CA LEU A 23 -4.85 15.44 1.04
C LEU A 23 -5.84 15.01 -0.04
N ARG A 24 -5.52 13.92 -0.72
CA ARG A 24 -6.43 13.26 -1.67
C ARG A 24 -7.01 12.03 -0.98
N GLN A 25 -8.30 11.98 -0.86
CA GLN A 25 -9.00 10.79 -0.41
C GLN A 25 -9.18 9.85 -1.61
N ILE A 26 -8.78 8.58 -1.44
CA ILE A 26 -9.01 7.51 -2.41
C ILE A 26 -10.05 6.56 -1.80
N SER A 27 -11.12 6.29 -2.52
CA SER A 27 -12.24 5.47 -2.09
C SER A 27 -12.74 4.58 -3.25
N SER A 28 -13.83 3.88 -3.05
CA SER A 28 -14.47 3.10 -4.11
C SER A 28 -14.90 3.94 -5.33
N ARG A 29 -15.05 5.26 -5.16
CA ARG A 29 -15.32 6.18 -6.29
C ARG A 29 -14.10 6.31 -7.21
N GLU A 30 -12.89 6.17 -6.67
CA GLU A 30 -11.64 6.20 -7.41
C GLU A 30 -11.20 4.80 -7.87
N GLY A 31 -12.04 3.78 -7.67
CA GLY A 31 -11.85 2.42 -8.20
C GLY A 31 -11.27 1.40 -7.22
N ILE A 32 -11.16 1.73 -5.93
CA ILE A 32 -10.79 0.72 -4.94
C ILE A 32 -11.91 -0.29 -4.77
N SER A 33 -11.59 -1.58 -4.67
CA SER A 33 -12.58 -2.67 -4.63
C SER A 33 -13.48 -2.62 -3.39
N ASN A 34 -12.93 -2.17 -2.26
CA ASN A 34 -13.68 -2.00 -1.02
C ASN A 34 -13.05 -0.92 -0.15
N ASN A 35 -13.86 -0.12 0.56
CA ASN A 35 -13.38 0.94 1.45
C ASN A 35 -12.82 0.42 2.79
N ALA A 36 -13.07 -0.84 3.14
CA ALA A 36 -12.47 -1.48 4.30
C ALA A 36 -11.05 -1.94 3.96
N ILE A 37 -10.08 -1.06 4.21
CA ILE A 37 -8.67 -1.30 3.96
C ILE A 37 -8.06 -1.99 5.19
N LEU A 38 -7.35 -3.09 4.96
CA LEU A 38 -6.73 -3.89 6.01
C LEU A 38 -5.21 -3.80 5.98
N SER A 39 -4.62 -3.64 4.79
CA SER A 39 -3.17 -3.61 4.64
C SER A 39 -2.71 -2.72 3.50
N LEU A 40 -1.49 -2.22 3.62
CA LEU A 40 -0.83 -1.38 2.61
C LEU A 40 0.63 -1.81 2.46
N ALA A 41 1.12 -1.81 1.23
CA ALA A 41 2.53 -2.01 0.93
C ALA A 41 2.95 -1.11 -0.23
N GLN A 42 4.24 -0.81 -0.31
CA GLN A 42 4.83 -0.12 -1.46
C GLN A 42 5.82 -1.06 -2.13
N ASP A 43 5.75 -1.17 -3.46
CA ASP A 43 6.74 -1.92 -4.22
C ASP A 43 7.98 -1.07 -4.56
N LYS A 44 8.98 -1.71 -5.15
CA LYS A 44 10.25 -1.06 -5.53
C LYS A 44 10.10 0.03 -6.61
N HIS A 45 8.98 0.06 -7.32
CA HIS A 45 8.66 1.07 -8.33
C HIS A 45 7.90 2.26 -7.75
N GLY A 46 7.53 2.18 -6.46
CA GLY A 46 6.79 3.23 -5.77
C GLY A 46 5.27 3.10 -5.87
N PHE A 47 4.75 2.05 -6.51
CA PHE A 47 3.31 1.79 -6.55
C PHE A 47 2.81 1.35 -5.16
N ILE A 48 1.61 1.79 -4.81
CA ILE A 48 1.00 1.44 -3.53
C ILE A 48 0.02 0.28 -3.74
N TRP A 49 0.27 -0.81 -3.04
CA TRP A 49 -0.60 -1.97 -3.01
C TRP A 49 -1.52 -1.91 -1.80
N VAL A 50 -2.79 -2.14 -2.02
CA VAL A 50 -3.85 -1.95 -1.04
C VAL A 50 -4.65 -3.24 -0.90
N GLY A 51 -4.52 -3.87 0.25
CA GLY A 51 -5.33 -5.02 0.63
C GLY A 51 -6.64 -4.55 1.27
N SER A 52 -7.75 -5.01 0.73
CA SER A 52 -9.09 -4.70 1.21
C SER A 52 -9.89 -5.95 1.56
N CYS A 53 -11.10 -5.76 2.07
CA CYS A 53 -12.03 -6.86 2.28
C CYS A 53 -12.50 -7.54 0.99
N ASP A 54 -12.23 -6.94 -0.18
CA ASP A 54 -12.69 -7.46 -1.48
C ASP A 54 -11.64 -7.33 -2.58
N GLY A 55 -10.41 -7.73 -2.28
CA GLY A 55 -9.34 -7.88 -3.24
C GLY A 55 -8.10 -7.05 -2.98
N LEU A 56 -7.10 -7.33 -3.80
CA LEU A 56 -5.83 -6.63 -3.86
C LEU A 56 -5.87 -5.57 -4.93
N ASN A 57 -5.60 -4.34 -4.56
CA ASN A 57 -5.61 -3.19 -5.46
C ASN A 57 -4.20 -2.61 -5.58
N MET A 58 -3.91 -1.94 -6.70
CA MET A 58 -2.68 -1.19 -6.91
C MET A 58 -3.00 0.23 -7.35
N TRP A 59 -2.40 1.20 -6.67
CA TRP A 59 -2.41 2.61 -7.04
C TRP A 59 -1.12 2.99 -7.76
N ASP A 60 -1.23 3.47 -9.00
CA ASP A 60 -0.08 3.85 -9.83
C ASP A 60 0.24 5.37 -9.81
N GLY A 61 -0.45 6.12 -8.95
CA GLY A 61 -0.35 7.57 -8.87
C GLY A 61 -1.52 8.30 -9.53
N GLU A 62 -2.19 7.66 -10.48
CA GLU A 62 -3.32 8.23 -11.21
C GLU A 62 -4.62 7.47 -11.00
N ARG A 63 -4.56 6.13 -11.06
CA ARG A 63 -5.73 5.25 -10.99
C ARG A 63 -5.50 4.04 -10.11
N MET A 64 -6.60 3.51 -9.62
CA MET A 64 -6.64 2.24 -8.91
C MET A 64 -6.90 1.11 -9.90
N ARG A 65 -6.19 -0.01 -9.75
CA ARG A 65 -6.37 -1.24 -10.53
C ARG A 65 -6.64 -2.40 -9.59
N LEU A 66 -7.59 -3.24 -9.93
CA LEU A 66 -7.93 -4.43 -9.16
C LEU A 66 -7.21 -5.66 -9.72
N PHE A 67 -6.42 -6.34 -8.87
CA PHE A 67 -5.77 -7.61 -9.21
C PHE A 67 -6.73 -8.79 -8.92
N PRO A 68 -6.82 -9.80 -9.81
CA PRO A 68 -6.12 -9.94 -11.09
C PRO A 68 -6.88 -9.34 -12.30
N ASN A 69 -8.08 -8.79 -12.10
CA ASN A 69 -9.02 -8.45 -13.16
C ASN A 69 -8.43 -7.53 -14.24
N ASP A 70 -7.66 -6.52 -13.83
CA ASP A 70 -7.12 -5.52 -14.75
C ASP A 70 -5.81 -5.94 -15.44
N TRP A 71 -5.28 -7.13 -15.11
CA TRP A 71 -4.03 -7.65 -15.69
C TRP A 71 -4.17 -8.99 -16.41
N GLY A 72 -5.39 -9.55 -16.51
CA GLY A 72 -5.62 -10.82 -17.20
C GLY A 72 -4.91 -12.02 -16.56
N GLY A 73 -4.62 -11.95 -15.26
CA GLY A 73 -3.91 -12.99 -14.52
C GLY A 73 -4.72 -14.27 -14.42
N GLU A 74 -4.07 -15.40 -14.76
CA GLU A 74 -4.71 -16.73 -14.71
C GLU A 74 -4.68 -17.34 -13.31
N THR A 75 -3.84 -16.85 -12.39
CA THR A 75 -3.68 -17.41 -11.04
C THR A 75 -4.19 -16.41 -10.00
N PRO A 76 -5.44 -16.54 -9.56
CA PRO A 76 -5.98 -15.68 -8.53
C PRO A 76 -5.32 -15.97 -7.17
N LEU A 77 -5.34 -14.98 -6.27
CA LEU A 77 -5.01 -15.17 -4.87
C LEU A 77 -5.92 -16.24 -4.24
N SER A 78 -5.46 -16.86 -3.14
CA SER A 78 -6.24 -17.90 -2.44
C SER A 78 -7.57 -17.36 -1.89
N GLY A 79 -7.68 -16.05 -1.66
CA GLY A 79 -8.91 -15.41 -1.21
C GLY A 79 -8.97 -13.93 -1.55
N ASN A 80 -10.14 -13.34 -1.38
CA ASN A 80 -10.41 -11.93 -1.67
C ASN A 80 -10.20 -11.02 -0.45
N LEU A 81 -10.35 -11.53 0.75
CA LEU A 81 -10.09 -10.77 1.97
C LEU A 81 -8.58 -10.71 2.19
N ILE A 82 -7.97 -9.56 1.90
CA ILE A 82 -6.53 -9.36 2.00
C ILE A 82 -6.19 -8.79 3.37
N GLU A 83 -5.86 -9.66 4.29
CA GLU A 83 -5.64 -9.29 5.69
C GLU A 83 -4.29 -8.62 5.93
N GLU A 84 -3.24 -9.08 5.22
CA GLU A 84 -1.89 -8.60 5.42
C GLU A 84 -1.07 -8.68 4.13
N ILE A 85 -0.22 -7.68 3.90
CA ILE A 85 0.79 -7.67 2.85
C ILE A 85 2.14 -7.39 3.51
N ALA A 86 3.07 -8.34 3.41
CA ALA A 86 4.43 -8.21 3.92
C ALA A 86 5.44 -8.25 2.77
N VAL A 87 6.24 -7.19 2.64
CA VAL A 87 7.27 -7.08 1.60
C VAL A 87 8.51 -7.84 2.01
N THR A 88 9.04 -8.70 1.12
CA THR A 88 10.29 -9.41 1.33
C THR A 88 11.49 -8.58 0.88
N THR A 89 12.71 -9.02 1.26
CA THR A 89 13.97 -8.40 0.79
C THR A 89 14.14 -8.45 -0.73
N ASP A 90 13.55 -9.46 -1.37
CA ASP A 90 13.61 -9.68 -2.83
C ASP A 90 12.46 -8.98 -3.57
N SER A 91 11.77 -8.07 -2.90
CA SER A 91 10.63 -7.30 -3.43
C SER A 91 9.41 -8.13 -3.80
N LEU A 92 9.30 -9.35 -3.31
CA LEU A 92 8.08 -10.16 -3.38
C LEU A 92 7.16 -9.79 -2.21
N PHE A 93 5.89 -10.16 -2.33
CA PHE A 93 4.91 -9.92 -1.28
C PHE A 93 4.38 -11.23 -0.73
N TRP A 94 4.47 -11.44 0.58
CA TRP A 94 3.64 -12.39 1.27
C TRP A 94 2.27 -11.77 1.49
N ILE A 95 1.24 -12.40 0.94
CA ILE A 95 -0.15 -11.94 1.04
C ILE A 95 -0.93 -12.98 1.84
N ARG A 96 -1.40 -12.57 3.01
CA ARG A 96 -2.30 -13.39 3.82
C ARG A 96 -3.74 -13.06 3.47
N THR A 97 -4.49 -14.09 3.11
CA THR A 97 -5.91 -14.00 2.82
C THR A 97 -6.72 -14.82 3.82
N ASN A 98 -8.03 -14.71 3.75
CA ASN A 98 -8.93 -15.54 4.57
C ASN A 98 -8.84 -17.05 4.26
N TYR A 99 -8.25 -17.45 3.14
CA TYR A 99 -8.14 -18.87 2.73
C TYR A 99 -6.71 -19.39 2.65
N GLY A 100 -5.71 -18.55 2.78
CA GLY A 100 -4.33 -19.02 2.71
C GLY A 100 -3.29 -17.92 2.67
N LEU A 101 -2.06 -18.36 2.42
CA LEU A 101 -0.90 -17.51 2.25
C LEU A 101 -0.36 -17.67 0.84
N ASP A 102 -0.22 -16.58 0.13
CA ASP A 102 0.28 -16.52 -1.22
C ASP A 102 1.60 -15.74 -1.26
N LEU A 103 2.54 -16.20 -2.08
CA LEU A 103 3.70 -15.42 -2.47
C LEU A 103 3.38 -14.76 -3.82
N PHE A 104 3.38 -13.46 -3.85
CA PHE A 104 3.04 -12.65 -5.01
C PHE A 104 4.25 -11.87 -5.51
N ASP A 105 4.50 -11.95 -6.80
CA ASP A 105 5.50 -11.15 -7.48
C ASP A 105 4.82 -9.93 -8.13
N PRO A 106 5.05 -8.72 -7.62
CA PRO A 106 4.41 -7.51 -8.15
C PRO A 106 4.90 -7.12 -9.56
N ASP A 107 6.03 -7.64 -10.02
CA ASP A 107 6.55 -7.38 -11.37
C ASP A 107 5.88 -8.29 -12.40
N SER A 108 5.98 -9.60 -12.20
CA SER A 108 5.43 -10.59 -13.12
C SER A 108 3.94 -10.86 -12.94
N LYS A 109 3.34 -10.39 -11.84
CA LYS A 109 1.95 -10.64 -11.41
C LYS A 109 1.66 -12.13 -11.17
N ARG A 110 2.69 -12.91 -10.87
CA ARG A 110 2.55 -14.35 -10.54
C ARG A 110 2.23 -14.55 -9.08
N VAL A 111 1.43 -15.55 -8.83
CA VAL A 111 1.05 -15.99 -7.48
C VAL A 111 1.48 -17.43 -7.28
N GLU A 112 2.20 -17.70 -6.18
CA GLU A 112 2.49 -19.04 -5.71
C GLU A 112 1.74 -19.28 -4.40
N ARG A 113 1.01 -20.38 -4.31
CA ARG A 113 0.27 -20.76 -3.11
C ARG A 113 1.14 -21.56 -2.17
N HIS A 114 1.09 -21.21 -0.90
CA HIS A 114 1.79 -21.93 0.15
C HIS A 114 0.80 -22.50 1.17
N ALA A 115 0.78 -23.83 1.28
CA ALA A 115 -0.14 -24.54 2.18
C ALA A 115 0.25 -24.47 3.65
N ASP A 116 1.51 -24.16 4.00
CA ASP A 116 2.02 -24.15 5.37
C ASP A 116 2.02 -22.77 6.00
N PHE A 117 0.89 -22.43 6.59
CA PHE A 117 0.65 -21.16 7.29
C PHE A 117 1.50 -21.03 8.58
N GLN A 118 1.80 -22.13 9.27
CA GLN A 118 2.46 -22.11 10.58
C GLN A 118 3.98 -21.92 10.50
N GLY A 119 4.62 -22.49 9.49
CA GLY A 119 6.07 -22.39 9.31
C GLY A 119 6.55 -21.02 8.89
N MET A 120 5.78 -20.32 8.05
CA MET A 120 6.16 -19.06 7.45
C MET A 120 5.93 -17.83 8.33
N TYR A 121 4.94 -17.85 9.21
CA TYR A 121 4.74 -16.78 10.20
C TYR A 121 5.97 -16.59 11.10
N LYS A 122 6.68 -17.69 11.39
CA LYS A 122 7.95 -17.65 12.14
C LYS A 122 9.11 -17.01 11.36
N ILE A 123 9.12 -17.09 10.04
CA ILE A 123 10.19 -16.52 9.20
C ILE A 123 10.01 -15.02 9.03
N VAL A 124 8.77 -14.55 8.79
CA VAL A 124 8.46 -13.13 8.62
C VAL A 124 8.66 -12.36 9.93
N THR A 125 8.17 -12.88 11.06
CA THR A 125 8.34 -12.25 12.38
C THR A 125 9.79 -12.28 12.88
N ARG A 126 10.61 -13.27 12.48
CA ARG A 126 12.00 -13.34 12.88
C ARG A 126 12.88 -12.32 12.13
N ARG A 127 12.56 -12.00 10.87
CA ARG A 127 13.26 -10.98 10.08
C ARG A 127 12.89 -9.54 10.41
N SER A 128 11.70 -9.30 10.96
CA SER A 128 11.30 -7.96 11.39
C SER A 128 11.89 -7.54 12.75
N ASN A 129 12.54 -8.45 13.47
CA ASN A 129 13.16 -8.22 14.77
C ASN A 129 14.71 -8.20 14.73
N GLU A 130 15.32 -8.34 13.56
CA GLU A 130 16.75 -8.15 13.30
C GLU A 130 17.01 -6.83 12.57
#